data_93b1c28e1cc01036937a741e1703528e
#
_entry.id   93b1c28e1cc01036937a741e1703528e
#
_cell.length_a   1.000
_cell.length_b   1.000
_cell.length_c   1.000
_cell.angle_alpha   90.00
_cell.angle_beta   90.00
_cell.angle_gamma   90.00
#
_symmetry.space_group_name_H-M   'P 1'
#
loop_
_entity.id
_entity.type
_entity.pdbx_description
1 polymer ?
#
loop_
_entity_poly.entity_id
_entity_poly.type
_entity_poly.pdbx_seq_one_letter_code
_entity_poly.pdbx_strand_id
1 'polypeptide(L)'
;MRVNSLFNVPGSRKPRKRIGRGNGSGTGRTGGRGEKGQKSRSGVSIKTEGGQMPLIKRLPKRGFNSSKSIRYTPVSMADIEFLIIEKRIDTSVVFNKTSLVNIGYIKSEKTPVKLLAGIDKMNFKISVQLDAYSKTAKELIEKAGGQVL
;
A
#
# COMPACT_ATOMS: atom_id res chain seq x y z
N MET A 1 -4.02 -24.43 -22.02
CA MET A 1 -3.29 -24.54 -20.74
C MET A 1 -3.70 -25.87 -20.10
N ARG A 2 -2.78 -26.76 -19.74
CA ARG A 2 -3.11 -28.05 -19.10
C ARG A 2 -3.00 -27.89 -17.59
N VAL A 3 -3.85 -28.60 -16.81
CA VAL A 3 -3.86 -28.53 -15.34
C VAL A 3 -2.51 -28.91 -14.72
N ASN A 4 -1.80 -29.86 -15.33
CA ASN A 4 -0.47 -30.30 -14.89
C ASN A 4 0.67 -29.30 -15.20
N SER A 5 0.41 -28.23 -15.96
CA SER A 5 1.40 -27.17 -16.24
C SER A 5 1.28 -25.95 -15.33
N LEU A 6 0.46 -26.04 -14.28
CA LEU A 6 0.32 -24.98 -13.28
C LEU A 6 1.44 -25.11 -12.23
N PHE A 7 2.30 -24.13 -12.18
CA PHE A 7 3.36 -24.03 -11.16
C PHE A 7 3.16 -22.81 -10.27
N ASN A 8 3.54 -22.95 -9.01
CA ASN A 8 3.59 -21.80 -8.12
C ASN A 8 4.68 -20.83 -8.56
N VAL A 9 4.42 -19.54 -8.45
CA VAL A 9 5.45 -18.51 -8.66
C VAL A 9 6.62 -18.76 -7.69
N PRO A 10 7.88 -18.78 -8.15
CA PRO A 10 9.03 -18.95 -7.28
C PRO A 10 9.01 -17.96 -6.11
N GLY A 11 9.18 -18.45 -4.89
CA GLY A 11 9.13 -17.62 -3.67
C GLY A 11 7.74 -17.37 -3.08
N SER A 12 6.64 -17.78 -3.73
CA SER A 12 5.28 -17.64 -3.18
C SER A 12 5.04 -18.49 -1.94
N ARG A 13 5.77 -19.59 -1.80
CA ARG A 13 5.75 -20.46 -0.62
C ARG A 13 7.13 -20.54 0.02
N LYS A 14 7.24 -20.15 1.29
CA LYS A 14 8.44 -20.36 2.08
C LYS A 14 8.24 -21.54 3.02
N PRO A 15 9.20 -22.47 3.14
CA PRO A 15 9.11 -23.57 4.09
C PRO A 15 9.06 -23.01 5.51
N ARG A 16 8.15 -23.54 6.33
CA ARG A 16 8.01 -23.15 7.74
C ARG A 16 9.24 -23.63 8.51
N LYS A 17 9.95 -22.71 9.18
CA LYS A 17 11.05 -23.06 10.08
C LYS A 17 10.50 -23.76 11.33
N ARG A 18 10.92 -25.01 11.56
CA ARG A 18 10.58 -25.78 12.76
C ARG A 18 11.68 -25.61 13.79
N ILE A 19 11.32 -25.15 14.98
CA ILE A 19 12.25 -24.86 16.08
C ILE A 19 12.21 -26.01 17.08
N GLY A 20 13.32 -26.29 17.79
CA GLY A 20 13.42 -27.33 18.80
C GLY A 20 13.33 -28.76 18.24
N ARG A 21 13.93 -29.04 17.07
CA ARG A 21 13.88 -30.34 16.38
C ARG A 21 15.24 -30.92 16.13
N GLY A 22 16.07 -30.98 17.18
CA GLY A 22 17.39 -31.58 17.18
C GLY A 22 18.50 -30.61 16.85
N ASN A 23 19.75 -31.00 17.18
CA ASN A 23 20.94 -30.15 17.04
C ASN A 23 21.28 -29.87 15.57
N GLY A 24 21.05 -30.82 14.66
CA GLY A 24 21.31 -30.67 13.24
C GLY A 24 20.46 -29.64 12.55
N SER A 25 19.33 -29.20 13.15
CA SER A 25 18.47 -28.13 12.60
C SER A 25 19.02 -26.71 12.78
N GLY A 26 20.12 -26.55 13.55
CA GLY A 26 20.67 -25.24 13.93
C GLY A 26 19.81 -24.44 14.92
N THR A 27 18.62 -24.91 15.24
CA THR A 27 17.65 -24.27 16.16
C THR A 27 17.05 -25.31 17.11
N GLY A 28 17.82 -26.36 17.45
CA GLY A 28 17.51 -27.35 18.49
C GLY A 28 17.55 -26.77 19.89
N ARG A 29 17.41 -27.63 20.91
CA ARG A 29 17.48 -27.34 22.35
C ARG A 29 16.70 -26.06 22.75
N THR A 30 17.33 -24.89 22.71
CA THR A 30 16.75 -23.60 23.14
C THR A 30 15.90 -22.92 22.09
N GLY A 31 15.79 -23.45 20.86
CA GLY A 31 15.01 -22.87 19.80
C GLY A 31 15.47 -21.49 19.31
N GLY A 32 16.75 -21.14 19.54
CA GLY A 32 17.31 -19.83 19.19
C GLY A 32 17.07 -18.72 20.22
N ARG A 33 16.47 -19.04 21.39
CA ARG A 33 16.23 -18.06 22.46
C ARG A 33 17.43 -17.79 23.35
N GLY A 34 18.49 -18.59 23.22
CA GLY A 34 19.66 -18.55 24.10
C GLY A 34 19.43 -19.21 25.46
N GLU A 35 20.36 -19.00 26.37
CA GLU A 35 20.32 -19.55 27.72
C GLU A 35 19.96 -18.47 28.73
N LYS A 36 19.17 -18.82 29.77
CA LYS A 36 18.78 -17.95 30.89
C LYS A 36 18.21 -16.58 30.44
N GLY A 37 17.99 -15.66 31.36
CA GLY A 37 17.45 -14.35 31.09
C GLY A 37 15.94 -14.32 30.79
N GLN A 38 15.36 -13.12 30.78
CA GLN A 38 13.92 -12.97 30.66
C GLN A 38 13.40 -13.22 29.22
N LYS A 39 14.23 -13.02 28.18
CA LYS A 39 13.85 -13.26 26.78
C LYS A 39 13.71 -14.74 26.42
N SER A 40 14.29 -15.65 27.22
CA SER A 40 14.18 -17.09 27.00
C SER A 40 12.85 -17.67 27.53
N ARG A 41 12.06 -16.90 28.27
CA ARG A 41 10.80 -17.30 28.90
C ARG A 41 9.61 -16.61 28.26
N SER A 42 8.43 -17.22 28.37
CA SER A 42 7.16 -16.61 27.94
C SER A 42 6.60 -15.68 29.01
N GLY A 43 5.76 -14.71 28.63
CA GLY A 43 5.02 -13.87 29.56
C GLY A 43 5.77 -12.69 30.17
N VAL A 44 7.05 -12.50 29.83
CA VAL A 44 7.85 -11.40 30.39
C VAL A 44 7.83 -10.18 29.48
N SER A 45 7.44 -9.03 30.02
CA SER A 45 7.47 -7.76 29.31
C SER A 45 8.86 -7.13 29.38
N ILE A 46 9.46 -6.87 28.20
CA ILE A 46 10.78 -6.20 28.08
C ILE A 46 10.63 -4.68 28.22
N LYS A 47 9.41 -4.18 28.38
CA LYS A 47 9.13 -2.72 28.45
C LYS A 47 9.49 -2.08 29.79
N THR A 48 9.79 -2.87 30.81
CA THR A 48 10.19 -2.39 32.14
C THR A 48 11.71 -2.27 32.24
N GLU A 49 12.18 -1.11 32.69
CA GLU A 49 13.61 -0.82 32.87
C GLU A 49 14.04 -1.00 34.36
N GLY A 50 13.62 -2.11 34.99
CA GLY A 50 14.06 -2.48 36.36
C GLY A 50 13.68 -1.46 37.44
N GLY A 51 12.56 -0.76 37.33
CA GLY A 51 12.11 0.30 38.25
C GLY A 51 12.42 1.72 37.77
N GLN A 52 13.35 1.90 36.86
CA GLN A 52 13.57 3.17 36.18
C GLN A 52 12.37 3.49 35.26
N MET A 53 12.03 4.79 35.14
CA MET A 53 10.96 5.22 34.22
C MET A 53 11.33 4.84 32.78
N PRO A 54 10.53 4.01 32.09
CA PRO A 54 10.80 3.61 30.71
C PRO A 54 10.91 4.81 29.76
N LEU A 55 11.76 4.71 28.74
CA LEU A 55 12.03 5.77 27.76
C LEU A 55 10.73 6.36 27.18
N ILE A 56 9.74 5.51 26.87
CA ILE A 56 8.45 5.93 26.33
C ILE A 56 7.68 6.87 27.25
N LYS A 57 7.88 6.78 28.57
CA LYS A 57 7.27 7.68 29.56
C LYS A 57 8.09 8.95 29.78
N ARG A 58 9.39 8.93 29.48
CA ARG A 58 10.26 10.10 29.54
C ARG A 58 10.07 11.06 28.38
N LEU A 59 9.64 10.54 27.22
CA LEU A 59 9.41 11.36 26.04
C LEU A 59 8.14 12.21 26.21
N PRO A 60 8.20 13.51 25.90
CA PRO A 60 7.03 14.38 25.99
C PRO A 60 5.96 13.95 24.96
N LYS A 61 4.71 14.00 25.36
CA LYS A 61 3.58 13.87 24.43
C LYS A 61 3.55 15.11 23.54
N ARG A 62 3.46 14.94 22.23
CA ARG A 62 3.37 16.05 21.28
C ARG A 62 2.49 15.69 20.10
N GLY A 63 1.94 16.75 19.49
CA GLY A 63 1.08 16.62 18.31
C GLY A 63 -0.35 16.16 18.65
N PHE A 64 -1.16 16.18 17.64
CA PHE A 64 -2.54 15.71 17.69
C PHE A 64 -2.96 15.15 16.31
N ASN A 65 -3.95 14.30 16.28
CA ASN A 65 -4.57 13.83 15.07
C ASN A 65 -5.79 14.70 14.75
N SER A 66 -5.75 15.41 13.63
CA SER A 66 -6.90 16.19 13.18
C SER A 66 -8.04 15.25 12.75
N SER A 67 -9.22 15.41 13.35
CA SER A 67 -10.44 14.68 12.97
C SER A 67 -10.98 15.07 11.58
N LYS A 68 -10.60 16.26 11.10
CA LYS A 68 -11.02 16.79 9.78
C LYS A 68 -10.04 16.49 8.66
N SER A 69 -8.99 15.71 8.89
CA SER A 69 -8.02 15.37 7.84
C SER A 69 -8.64 14.40 6.84
N ILE A 70 -8.72 14.82 5.59
CA ILE A 70 -9.18 13.98 4.48
C ILE A 70 -7.97 13.23 3.91
N ARG A 71 -8.04 11.90 3.88
CA ARG A 71 -7.02 11.05 3.26
C ARG A 71 -7.49 10.68 1.85
N TYR A 72 -6.87 11.27 0.86
CA TYR A 72 -7.16 10.96 -0.54
C TYR A 72 -6.48 9.67 -0.96
N THR A 73 -7.19 8.84 -1.74
CA THR A 73 -6.60 7.73 -2.48
C THR A 73 -5.91 8.30 -3.71
N PRO A 74 -4.59 8.10 -3.87
CA PRO A 74 -3.87 8.58 -5.04
C PRO A 74 -4.20 7.71 -6.25
N VAL A 75 -4.44 8.34 -7.39
CA VAL A 75 -4.52 7.73 -8.73
C VAL A 75 -3.51 8.43 -9.59
N SER A 76 -2.64 7.72 -10.29
CA SER A 76 -1.67 8.32 -11.17
C SER A 76 -2.18 8.40 -12.61
N MET A 77 -1.67 9.37 -13.36
CA MET A 77 -1.94 9.45 -14.81
C MET A 77 -1.40 8.24 -15.55
N ALA A 78 -0.31 7.62 -15.05
CA ALA A 78 0.24 6.38 -15.59
C ALA A 78 -0.76 5.22 -15.47
N ASP A 79 -1.45 5.11 -14.34
CA ASP A 79 -2.47 4.07 -14.14
C ASP A 79 -3.63 4.26 -15.13
N ILE A 80 -4.05 5.50 -15.35
CA ILE A 80 -5.12 5.82 -16.31
C ILE A 80 -4.68 5.49 -17.74
N GLU A 81 -3.47 5.86 -18.14
CA GLU A 81 -2.91 5.54 -19.45
C GLU A 81 -2.86 4.01 -19.67
N PHE A 82 -2.42 3.27 -18.65
CA PHE A 82 -2.42 1.81 -18.69
C PHE A 82 -3.82 1.22 -18.87
N LEU A 83 -4.82 1.75 -18.15
CA LEU A 83 -6.22 1.31 -18.25
C LEU A 83 -6.85 1.63 -19.63
N ILE A 84 -6.42 2.72 -20.26
CA ILE A 84 -6.83 3.06 -21.64
C ILE A 84 -6.20 2.08 -22.64
N ILE A 85 -4.92 1.78 -22.51
CA ILE A 85 -4.20 0.82 -23.36
C ILE A 85 -4.83 -0.59 -23.25
N GLU A 86 -5.23 -1.01 -22.03
CA GLU A 86 -5.96 -2.26 -21.81
C GLU A 86 -7.43 -2.24 -22.30
N LYS A 87 -7.89 -1.12 -22.86
CA LYS A 87 -9.28 -0.91 -23.29
C LYS A 87 -10.32 -1.13 -22.19
N ARG A 88 -9.96 -0.83 -20.95
CA ARG A 88 -10.90 -0.84 -19.81
C ARG A 88 -11.62 0.47 -19.63
N ILE A 89 -11.11 1.53 -20.23
CA ILE A 89 -11.67 2.89 -20.18
C ILE A 89 -11.70 3.45 -21.61
N ASP A 90 -12.84 3.99 -21.98
CA ASP A 90 -13.01 4.70 -23.25
C ASP A 90 -12.63 6.17 -23.06
N THR A 91 -11.81 6.70 -23.95
CA THR A 91 -11.34 8.09 -23.93
C THR A 91 -12.44 9.10 -24.25
N SER A 92 -13.54 8.67 -24.85
CA SER A 92 -14.71 9.50 -25.19
C SER A 92 -15.63 9.78 -24.01
N VAL A 93 -15.52 8.98 -22.94
CA VAL A 93 -16.36 9.11 -21.74
C VAL A 93 -15.62 9.89 -20.67
N VAL A 94 -16.34 10.72 -19.89
CA VAL A 94 -15.77 11.42 -18.74
C VAL A 94 -15.30 10.42 -17.69
N PHE A 95 -14.06 10.50 -17.30
CA PHE A 95 -13.46 9.64 -16.29
C PHE A 95 -13.89 10.07 -14.89
N ASN A 96 -14.79 9.30 -14.29
CA ASN A 96 -15.42 9.58 -12.99
C ASN A 96 -15.02 8.55 -11.93
N LYS A 97 -15.38 8.80 -10.66
CA LYS A 97 -15.25 7.82 -9.58
C LYS A 97 -16.00 6.52 -9.87
N THR A 98 -17.17 6.59 -10.50
CA THR A 98 -17.95 5.41 -10.91
C THR A 98 -17.14 4.48 -11.82
N SER A 99 -16.39 5.05 -12.77
CA SER A 99 -15.48 4.29 -13.64
C SER A 99 -14.40 3.56 -12.83
N LEU A 100 -13.81 4.22 -11.81
CA LEU A 100 -12.82 3.63 -10.92
C LEU A 100 -13.38 2.49 -10.04
N VAL A 101 -14.65 2.60 -9.61
CA VAL A 101 -15.33 1.53 -8.87
C VAL A 101 -15.60 0.33 -9.77
N ASN A 102 -16.07 0.55 -10.99
CA ASN A 102 -16.39 -0.51 -11.95
C ASN A 102 -15.13 -1.33 -12.33
N ILE A 103 -13.98 -0.67 -12.42
CA ILE A 103 -12.68 -1.30 -12.68
C ILE A 103 -12.12 -2.02 -11.43
N GLY A 104 -12.65 -1.68 -10.22
CA GLY A 104 -12.18 -2.21 -8.96
C GLY A 104 -10.95 -1.49 -8.38
N TYR A 105 -10.60 -0.30 -8.90
CA TYR A 105 -9.48 0.50 -8.40
C TYR A 105 -9.78 1.11 -7.02
N ILE A 106 -11.02 1.53 -6.81
CA ILE A 106 -11.55 2.02 -5.52
C ILE A 106 -12.74 1.19 -5.07
N LYS A 107 -12.93 1.08 -3.74
CA LYS A 107 -14.00 0.25 -3.16
C LYS A 107 -15.38 0.92 -3.19
N SER A 108 -15.44 2.24 -3.19
CA SER A 108 -16.69 3.00 -3.08
C SER A 108 -16.51 4.41 -3.65
N GLU A 109 -17.56 4.97 -4.22
CA GLU A 109 -17.61 6.35 -4.71
C GLU A 109 -17.43 7.40 -3.61
N LYS A 110 -17.71 7.04 -2.35
CA LYS A 110 -17.51 7.92 -1.19
C LYS A 110 -16.02 8.12 -0.86
N THR A 111 -15.13 7.27 -1.38
CA THR A 111 -13.69 7.39 -1.15
C THR A 111 -13.16 8.64 -1.84
N PRO A 112 -12.53 9.58 -1.13
CA PRO A 112 -11.93 10.76 -1.75
C PRO A 112 -10.72 10.35 -2.59
N VAL A 113 -10.67 10.84 -3.83
CA VAL A 113 -9.64 10.50 -4.82
C VAL A 113 -8.89 11.74 -5.24
N LYS A 114 -7.56 11.62 -5.36
CA LYS A 114 -6.70 12.68 -5.87
C LYS A 114 -5.88 12.19 -7.05
N LEU A 115 -5.94 12.91 -8.16
CA LEU A 115 -5.15 12.65 -9.35
C LEU A 115 -3.75 13.23 -9.22
N LEU A 116 -2.76 12.40 -9.49
CA LEU A 116 -1.33 12.75 -9.50
C LEU A 116 -0.75 12.55 -10.91
N ALA A 117 0.31 13.27 -11.24
CA ALA A 117 0.95 13.16 -12.55
C ALA A 117 1.50 11.73 -12.80
N GLY A 118 2.59 11.35 -12.15
CA GLY A 118 3.20 10.03 -12.32
C GLY A 118 3.85 9.76 -13.69
N ILE A 119 3.66 10.64 -14.67
CA ILE A 119 4.25 10.61 -16.02
C ILE A 119 4.64 12.02 -16.46
N ASP A 120 5.56 12.13 -17.40
CA ASP A 120 6.00 13.41 -17.94
C ASP A 120 5.14 13.92 -19.10
N LYS A 121 4.53 13.01 -19.87
CA LYS A 121 3.66 13.31 -21.02
C LYS A 121 2.51 12.35 -21.06
N MET A 122 1.35 12.82 -21.46
CA MET A 122 0.16 12.02 -21.71
C MET A 122 -0.16 12.00 -23.19
N ASN A 123 -0.42 10.81 -23.74
CA ASN A 123 -0.67 10.58 -25.15
C ASN A 123 -2.16 10.61 -25.52
N PHE A 124 -3.06 10.62 -24.54
CA PHE A 124 -4.50 10.51 -24.75
C PHE A 124 -5.22 11.76 -24.25
N LYS A 125 -6.21 12.21 -25.04
CA LYS A 125 -7.13 13.26 -24.62
C LYS A 125 -8.21 12.67 -23.73
N ILE A 126 -8.32 13.13 -22.48
CA ILE A 126 -9.32 12.66 -21.52
C ILE A 126 -9.99 13.83 -20.81
N SER A 127 -11.27 13.66 -20.49
CA SER A 127 -12.00 14.53 -19.57
C SER A 127 -12.14 13.84 -18.21
N VAL A 128 -11.75 14.53 -17.12
CA VAL A 128 -11.65 13.91 -15.80
C VAL A 128 -12.47 14.69 -14.78
N GLN A 129 -13.26 13.97 -13.97
CA GLN A 129 -14.03 14.51 -12.86
C GLN A 129 -13.76 13.75 -11.57
N LEU A 130 -12.87 14.31 -10.73
CA LEU A 130 -12.45 13.73 -9.44
C LEU A 130 -12.44 14.82 -8.36
N ASP A 131 -12.21 14.41 -7.08
CA ASP A 131 -12.30 15.34 -5.94
C ASP A 131 -11.13 16.33 -5.86
N ALA A 132 -9.94 15.90 -6.24
CA ALA A 132 -8.75 16.74 -6.17
C ALA A 132 -7.72 16.38 -7.26
N TYR A 133 -6.89 17.35 -7.60
CA TYR A 133 -5.85 17.23 -8.62
C TYR A 133 -4.55 17.83 -8.11
N SER A 134 -3.41 17.31 -8.55
CA SER A 134 -2.13 18.01 -8.42
C SER A 134 -1.99 19.09 -9.49
N LYS A 135 -1.18 20.12 -9.25
CA LYS A 135 -0.91 21.17 -10.25
C LYS A 135 -0.36 20.59 -11.55
N THR A 136 0.64 19.73 -11.43
CA THR A 136 1.26 19.04 -12.57
C THR A 136 0.29 18.14 -13.34
N ALA A 137 -0.65 17.45 -12.66
CA ALA A 137 -1.66 16.64 -13.33
C ALA A 137 -2.63 17.49 -14.15
N LYS A 138 -3.06 18.65 -13.65
CA LYS A 138 -3.90 19.58 -14.40
C LYS A 138 -3.21 20.06 -15.69
N GLU A 139 -1.97 20.51 -15.56
CA GLU A 139 -1.17 20.97 -16.70
C GLU A 139 -0.97 19.87 -17.77
N LEU A 140 -0.79 18.61 -17.35
CA LEU A 140 -0.66 17.49 -18.28
C LEU A 140 -1.96 17.20 -19.03
N ILE A 141 -3.12 17.24 -18.35
CA ILE A 141 -4.43 17.06 -18.98
C ILE A 141 -4.70 18.19 -20.00
N GLU A 142 -4.44 19.43 -19.62
CA GLU A 142 -4.62 20.61 -20.50
C GLU A 142 -3.68 20.54 -21.71
N LYS A 143 -2.41 20.17 -21.53
CA LYS A 143 -1.43 19.98 -22.62
C LYS A 143 -1.85 18.85 -23.58
N ALA A 144 -2.49 17.80 -23.07
CA ALA A 144 -3.06 16.71 -23.88
C ALA A 144 -4.38 17.08 -24.57
N GLY A 145 -4.89 18.30 -24.34
CA GLY A 145 -6.18 18.77 -24.89
C GLY A 145 -7.42 18.21 -24.18
N GLY A 146 -7.25 17.64 -22.99
CA GLY A 146 -8.32 17.18 -22.12
C GLY A 146 -8.95 18.30 -21.29
N GLN A 147 -9.95 17.95 -20.47
CA GLN A 147 -10.64 18.89 -19.60
C GLN A 147 -10.71 18.34 -18.16
N VAL A 148 -10.56 19.24 -17.19
CA VAL A 148 -10.78 18.97 -15.76
C VAL A 148 -12.12 19.61 -15.39
N LEU A 149 -13.08 18.79 -14.99
CA LEU A 149 -14.45 19.16 -14.63
C LEU A 149 -14.61 19.29 -13.10
#